data_c5cfc9ea99dff49fd70c33c362063210
#
_entry.id   c5cfc9ea99dff49fd70c33c362063210
#
_cell.length_a   1.000
_cell.length_b   1.000
_cell.length_c   1.000
_cell.angle_alpha   90.00
_cell.angle_beta   90.00
_cell.angle_gamma   90.00
#
_symmetry.space_group_name_H-M   'P 1'
#
loop_
_entity.id
_entity.type
_entity.pdbx_description
1 polymer ?
#
loop_
_entity_poly.entity_id
_entity_poly.type
_entity_poly.pdbx_seq_one_letter_code
_entity_poly.pdbx_strand_id
1 'polypeptide(L)'
;MCAPVRTAPTSKEKSMGKNATRNDVAKLAGVSPAVVSYVINKTKFVSEEKTQAVLDAIKELNYQPNLYARSLKTNRSMQIAFVCDNLRNDWLEIAEKKLDKLGYNVSHCYSRDGDDFIQSLISGRYDAVFMLSNRYKAVQLNRIAEAGIPVVLYKTREYSHLEPNIVAVAPNL
;
A
#
# COMPACT_ATOMS: atom_id res chain seq x y z
N MET A 1 1.32 2.78 -62.15
CA MET A 1 0.24 2.20 -61.32
C MET A 1 0.84 1.03 -60.57
N CYS A 2 1.17 1.22 -59.31
CA CYS A 2 1.76 0.19 -58.45
C CYS A 2 0.74 -0.12 -57.36
N ALA A 3 0.24 -1.36 -57.35
CA ALA A 3 -0.75 -1.80 -56.36
C ALA A 3 -0.12 -2.00 -54.99
N PRO A 4 -0.79 -1.68 -53.86
CA PRO A 4 -0.24 -1.88 -52.53
C PRO A 4 -0.31 -3.36 -52.14
N VAL A 5 0.82 -3.88 -51.68
CA VAL A 5 0.95 -5.21 -51.10
C VAL A 5 0.20 -5.23 -49.77
N ARG A 6 -0.84 -6.04 -49.65
CA ARG A 6 -1.51 -6.36 -48.39
C ARG A 6 -0.62 -7.31 -47.61
N THR A 7 0.02 -6.79 -46.57
CA THR A 7 0.62 -7.64 -45.54
C THR A 7 -0.48 -8.20 -44.65
N ALA A 8 -0.52 -9.53 -44.52
CA ALA A 8 -1.41 -10.24 -43.62
C ALA A 8 -1.14 -9.84 -42.16
N PRO A 9 -2.16 -9.73 -41.29
CA PRO A 9 -1.95 -9.41 -39.88
C PRO A 9 -1.31 -10.60 -39.20
N THR A 10 -0.14 -10.35 -38.58
CA THR A 10 0.50 -11.30 -37.70
C THR A 10 -0.33 -11.41 -36.42
N SER A 11 -0.79 -12.64 -36.14
CA SER A 11 -1.54 -13.06 -34.96
C SER A 11 -0.70 -12.94 -33.69
N LYS A 12 -0.64 -11.76 -33.10
CA LYS A 12 -0.25 -11.48 -31.71
C LYS A 12 -0.63 -10.06 -31.28
N GLU A 13 -1.84 -9.65 -31.59
CA GLU A 13 -2.47 -8.61 -30.77
C GLU A 13 -3.02 -9.29 -29.50
N LYS A 14 -2.13 -9.39 -28.51
CA LYS A 14 -2.48 -9.80 -27.16
C LYS A 14 -3.35 -8.68 -26.60
N SER A 15 -4.65 -8.94 -26.44
CA SER A 15 -5.64 -8.04 -25.87
C SER A 15 -5.09 -7.35 -24.61
N MET A 16 -4.84 -6.05 -24.70
CA MET A 16 -4.67 -5.21 -23.54
C MET A 16 -5.99 -5.22 -22.76
N GLY A 17 -6.00 -5.83 -21.54
CA GLY A 17 -6.97 -5.44 -20.58
C GLY A 17 -7.84 -6.44 -19.89
N LYS A 18 -7.33 -7.50 -19.30
CA LYS A 18 -7.95 -8.02 -18.07
C LYS A 18 -6.84 -8.58 -17.20
N ASN A 19 -6.50 -7.87 -16.14
CA ASN A 19 -5.55 -8.38 -15.15
C ASN A 19 -6.09 -9.73 -14.65
N ALA A 20 -5.24 -10.76 -14.65
CA ALA A 20 -5.59 -12.06 -14.14
C ALA A 20 -6.18 -11.94 -12.74
N THR A 21 -7.19 -12.73 -12.44
CA THR A 21 -7.86 -12.73 -11.14
C THR A 21 -7.41 -13.93 -10.31
N ARG A 22 -7.68 -13.92 -9.00
CA ARG A 22 -7.45 -15.08 -8.13
C ARG A 22 -8.19 -16.33 -8.63
N ASN A 23 -9.35 -16.17 -9.24
CA ASN A 23 -10.13 -17.27 -9.80
C ASN A 23 -9.45 -17.88 -11.02
N ASP A 24 -8.78 -17.07 -11.83
CA ASP A 24 -8.02 -17.57 -13.00
C ASP A 24 -6.81 -18.39 -12.55
N VAL A 25 -6.08 -17.93 -11.51
CA VAL A 25 -5.00 -18.70 -10.89
C VAL A 25 -5.52 -20.02 -10.32
N ALA A 26 -6.63 -19.99 -9.59
CA ALA A 26 -7.24 -21.19 -9.00
C ALA A 26 -7.62 -22.20 -10.08
N LYS A 27 -8.21 -21.73 -11.17
CA LYS A 27 -8.62 -22.56 -12.32
C LYS A 27 -7.40 -23.21 -12.99
N LEU A 28 -6.34 -22.43 -13.23
CA LEU A 28 -5.12 -22.92 -13.88
C LEU A 28 -4.37 -23.92 -12.98
N ALA A 29 -4.29 -23.66 -11.67
CA ALA A 29 -3.63 -24.54 -10.70
C ALA A 29 -4.47 -25.74 -10.27
N GLY A 30 -5.72 -25.89 -10.73
CA GLY A 30 -6.60 -26.99 -10.33
C GLY A 30 -6.99 -27.01 -8.85
N VAL A 31 -7.06 -25.83 -8.20
CA VAL A 31 -7.35 -25.68 -6.78
C VAL A 31 -8.50 -24.69 -6.52
N SER A 32 -9.00 -24.64 -5.30
CA SER A 32 -9.98 -23.61 -4.94
C SER A 32 -9.33 -22.22 -4.75
N PRO A 33 -10.07 -21.12 -4.94
CA PRO A 33 -9.57 -19.76 -4.65
C PRO A 33 -9.11 -19.56 -3.19
N ALA A 34 -9.65 -20.35 -2.26
CA ALA A 34 -9.21 -20.37 -0.88
C ALA A 34 -7.79 -20.91 -0.72
N VAL A 35 -7.45 -21.99 -1.44
CA VAL A 35 -6.09 -22.57 -1.44
C VAL A 35 -5.10 -21.57 -2.02
N VAL A 36 -5.42 -20.89 -3.13
CA VAL A 36 -4.58 -19.82 -3.67
C VAL A 36 -4.32 -18.74 -2.62
N SER A 37 -5.35 -18.35 -1.86
CA SER A 37 -5.22 -17.37 -0.78
C SER A 37 -4.32 -17.89 0.36
N TYR A 38 -4.38 -19.17 0.71
CA TYR A 38 -3.54 -19.76 1.74
C TYR A 38 -2.07 -19.79 1.33
N VAL A 39 -1.78 -20.13 0.07
CA VAL A 39 -0.42 -20.11 -0.48
C VAL A 39 0.16 -18.70 -0.50
N ILE A 40 -0.59 -17.73 -1.04
CA ILE A 40 -0.11 -16.34 -1.15
C ILE A 40 0.14 -15.71 0.22
N ASN A 41 -0.77 -15.93 1.19
CA ASN A 41 -0.70 -15.28 2.50
C ASN A 41 -0.01 -16.14 3.57
N LYS A 42 0.39 -17.38 3.26
CA LYS A 42 1.02 -18.34 4.19
C LYS A 42 0.20 -18.55 5.47
N THR A 43 -1.12 -18.56 5.37
CA THR A 43 -2.03 -18.56 6.53
C THR A 43 -2.42 -19.96 6.99
N LYS A 44 -2.31 -20.97 6.12
CA LYS A 44 -2.58 -22.38 6.44
C LYS A 44 -1.59 -23.26 5.69
N PHE A 45 -1.40 -24.46 6.22
CA PHE A 45 -0.62 -25.49 5.55
C PHE A 45 -1.31 -25.90 4.25
N VAL A 46 -0.54 -25.95 3.17
CA VAL A 46 -0.92 -26.49 1.85
C VAL A 46 0.19 -27.44 1.43
N SER A 47 -0.17 -28.57 0.83
CA SER A 47 0.83 -29.53 0.35
C SER A 47 1.78 -28.88 -0.67
N GLU A 48 3.01 -29.37 -0.71
CA GLU A 48 4.08 -28.80 -1.57
C GLU A 48 3.68 -28.84 -3.04
N GLU A 49 3.07 -29.93 -3.50
CA GLU A 49 2.54 -30.10 -4.85
C GLU A 49 1.55 -28.98 -5.22
N LYS A 50 0.54 -28.72 -4.37
CA LYS A 50 -0.46 -27.68 -4.61
C LYS A 50 0.15 -26.28 -4.51
N THR A 51 1.12 -26.10 -3.62
CA THR A 51 1.84 -24.85 -3.47
C THR A 51 2.59 -24.53 -4.76
N GLN A 52 3.33 -25.50 -5.31
CA GLN A 52 4.06 -25.34 -6.55
C GLN A 52 3.14 -25.03 -7.73
N ALA A 53 2.04 -25.80 -7.88
CA ALA A 53 1.06 -25.56 -8.93
C ALA A 53 0.47 -24.13 -8.89
N VAL A 54 0.20 -23.59 -7.69
CA VAL A 54 -0.27 -22.22 -7.52
C VAL A 54 0.81 -21.20 -7.90
N LEU A 55 2.06 -21.41 -7.50
CA LEU A 55 3.17 -20.51 -7.82
C LEU A 55 3.44 -20.46 -9.33
N ASP A 56 3.38 -21.60 -10.00
CA ASP A 56 3.54 -21.70 -11.46
C ASP A 56 2.40 -20.97 -12.19
N ALA A 57 1.16 -21.19 -11.75
CA ALA A 57 0.00 -20.48 -12.30
C ALA A 57 0.07 -18.95 -12.09
N ILE A 58 0.55 -18.48 -10.93
CA ILE A 58 0.78 -17.05 -10.67
C ILE A 58 1.79 -16.48 -11.66
N LYS A 59 2.90 -17.21 -11.89
CA LYS A 59 3.96 -16.79 -12.81
C LYS A 59 3.47 -16.76 -14.27
N GLU A 60 2.77 -17.81 -14.69
CA GLU A 60 2.24 -17.93 -16.06
C GLU A 60 1.24 -16.84 -16.39
N LEU A 61 0.32 -16.56 -15.45
CA LEU A 61 -0.71 -15.52 -15.61
C LEU A 61 -0.21 -14.10 -15.32
N ASN A 62 1.05 -13.95 -14.89
CA ASN A 62 1.58 -12.70 -14.34
C ASN A 62 0.61 -12.07 -13.31
N TYR A 63 0.04 -12.94 -12.46
CA TYR A 63 -0.96 -12.52 -11.50
C TYR A 63 -0.34 -11.71 -10.38
N GLN A 64 -0.87 -10.51 -10.16
CA GLN A 64 -0.51 -9.68 -9.01
C GLN A 64 -1.71 -9.61 -8.05
N PRO A 65 -1.50 -9.95 -6.76
CA PRO A 65 -2.56 -9.80 -5.76
C PRO A 65 -3.07 -8.37 -5.72
N ASN A 66 -4.38 -8.20 -5.88
CA ASN A 66 -4.99 -6.88 -5.80
C ASN A 66 -5.03 -6.42 -4.33
N LEU A 67 -4.10 -5.54 -3.97
CA LEU A 67 -3.99 -4.97 -2.63
C LEU A 67 -5.24 -4.16 -2.25
N TYR A 68 -5.88 -3.50 -3.21
CA TYR A 68 -7.13 -2.77 -2.97
C TYR A 68 -8.27 -3.71 -2.57
N ALA A 69 -8.41 -4.86 -3.26
CA ALA A 69 -9.43 -5.86 -2.88
C ALA A 69 -9.14 -6.46 -1.49
N ARG A 70 -7.86 -6.59 -1.13
CA ARG A 70 -7.45 -7.02 0.21
C ARG A 70 -7.77 -5.96 1.26
N SER A 71 -7.48 -4.70 1.00
CA SER A 71 -7.75 -3.58 1.90
C SER A 71 -9.23 -3.43 2.21
N LEU A 72 -10.11 -3.59 1.22
CA LEU A 72 -11.56 -3.58 1.40
C LEU A 72 -12.05 -4.70 2.33
N LYS A 73 -11.43 -5.89 2.27
CA LYS A 73 -11.82 -7.03 3.12
C LYS A 73 -11.29 -6.92 4.54
N THR A 74 -10.12 -6.34 4.74
CA THR A 74 -9.45 -6.25 6.05
C THR A 74 -9.66 -4.90 6.73
N ASN A 75 -10.26 -3.94 6.04
CA ASN A 75 -10.32 -2.52 6.41
C ASN A 75 -8.94 -1.92 6.75
N ARG A 76 -7.88 -2.47 6.11
CA ARG A 76 -6.50 -2.00 6.25
C ARG A 76 -5.88 -1.82 4.89
N SER A 77 -5.29 -0.66 4.67
CA SER A 77 -4.60 -0.33 3.41
C SER A 77 -3.21 -0.93 3.34
N MET A 78 -2.61 -1.24 4.48
CA MET A 78 -1.19 -1.57 4.65
C MET A 78 -0.27 -0.47 4.11
N GLN A 79 -0.75 0.79 4.17
CA GLN A 79 -0.02 1.98 3.75
C GLN A 79 0.14 2.93 4.94
N ILE A 80 1.33 3.46 5.12
CA ILE A 80 1.64 4.48 6.12
C ILE A 80 2.22 5.70 5.41
N ALA A 81 1.69 6.89 5.70
CA ALA A 81 2.25 8.13 5.19
C ALA A 81 3.33 8.66 6.14
N PHE A 82 4.51 8.98 5.60
CA PHE A 82 5.55 9.73 6.29
C PHE A 82 5.56 11.15 5.73
N VAL A 83 5.11 12.10 6.54
CA VAL A 83 5.06 13.53 6.17
C VAL A 83 6.29 14.23 6.72
N CYS A 84 7.18 14.69 5.86
CA CYS A 84 8.46 15.27 6.23
C CYS A 84 8.80 16.51 5.38
N ASP A 85 9.63 17.39 5.94
CA ASP A 85 10.14 18.57 5.23
C ASP A 85 11.33 18.21 4.33
N ASN A 86 12.07 17.19 4.70
CA ASN A 86 13.15 16.60 3.90
C ASN A 86 13.25 15.09 4.14
N LEU A 87 13.82 14.36 3.19
CA LEU A 87 13.96 12.88 3.24
C LEU A 87 15.29 12.41 3.83
N ARG A 88 16.15 13.32 4.30
CA ARG A 88 17.46 12.97 4.85
C ARG A 88 17.37 12.74 6.35
N ASN A 89 16.98 11.53 6.76
CA ASN A 89 17.00 11.12 8.15
C ASN A 89 17.30 9.62 8.23
N ASP A 90 18.43 9.25 8.83
CA ASP A 90 18.87 7.85 8.95
C ASP A 90 17.86 6.96 9.68
N TRP A 91 17.11 7.51 10.64
CA TRP A 91 16.09 6.77 11.36
C TRP A 91 14.85 6.45 10.52
N LEU A 92 14.57 7.20 9.43
CA LEU A 92 13.50 6.87 8.47
C LEU A 92 13.75 5.51 7.85
N GLU A 93 14.96 5.25 7.40
CA GLU A 93 15.34 3.95 6.82
C GLU A 93 15.15 2.80 7.82
N ILE A 94 15.48 3.04 9.10
CA ILE A 94 15.28 2.05 10.16
C ILE A 94 13.79 1.77 10.39
N ALA A 95 12.97 2.82 10.40
CA ALA A 95 11.53 2.71 10.56
C ALA A 95 10.90 1.96 9.37
N GLU A 96 11.29 2.30 8.15
CA GLU A 96 10.83 1.63 6.93
C GLU A 96 11.14 0.14 6.93
N LYS A 97 12.39 -0.25 7.23
CA LYS A 97 12.80 -1.65 7.33
C LYS A 97 11.96 -2.44 8.36
N LYS A 98 11.56 -1.79 9.46
CA LYS A 98 10.68 -2.42 10.46
C LYS A 98 9.26 -2.53 9.96
N LEU A 99 8.73 -1.51 9.31
CA LEU A 99 7.38 -1.49 8.75
C LEU A 99 7.23 -2.50 7.61
N ASP A 100 8.23 -2.60 6.73
CA ASP A 100 8.28 -3.59 5.66
C ASP A 100 8.19 -5.03 6.20
N LYS A 101 8.93 -5.35 7.28
CA LYS A 101 8.81 -6.65 7.97
C LYS A 101 7.42 -6.94 8.50
N LEU A 102 6.65 -5.89 8.82
CA LEU A 102 5.26 -5.99 9.25
C LEU A 102 4.27 -6.00 8.07
N GLY A 103 4.77 -5.88 6.84
CA GLY A 103 4.00 -5.88 5.60
C GLY A 103 3.40 -4.53 5.24
N TYR A 104 3.85 -3.44 5.86
CA TYR A 104 3.43 -2.08 5.51
C TYR A 104 4.31 -1.48 4.42
N ASN A 105 3.69 -0.78 3.49
CA ASN A 105 4.38 0.10 2.56
C ASN A 105 4.39 1.53 3.11
N VAL A 106 5.50 2.22 2.91
CA VAL A 106 5.65 3.62 3.32
C VAL A 106 5.54 4.53 2.11
N SER A 107 4.69 5.54 2.23
CA SER A 107 4.56 6.63 1.26
C SER A 107 5.21 7.89 1.80
N HIS A 108 6.25 8.36 1.15
CA HIS A 108 6.89 9.63 1.50
C HIS A 108 6.09 10.78 0.93
N CYS A 109 5.62 11.64 1.81
CA CYS A 109 4.87 12.85 1.49
C CYS A 109 5.68 14.07 1.90
N TYR A 110 6.08 14.91 0.94
CA TYR A 110 6.64 16.21 1.28
C TYR A 110 5.56 17.09 1.91
N SER A 111 5.90 17.71 3.04
CA SER A 111 5.01 18.64 3.71
C SER A 111 4.66 19.83 2.80
N ARG A 112 3.41 20.22 2.77
CA ARG A 112 2.87 21.34 2.01
C ARG A 112 1.97 22.16 2.90
N ASP A 113 1.94 23.45 2.65
CA ASP A 113 1.00 24.34 3.35
C ASP A 113 -0.41 24.17 2.78
N GLY A 114 -1.39 24.44 3.62
CA GLY A 114 -2.79 24.44 3.24
C GLY A 114 -3.60 23.22 3.68
N ASP A 115 -4.89 23.42 3.72
CA ASP A 115 -5.87 22.39 4.13
C ASP A 115 -6.06 21.29 3.09
N ASP A 116 -5.78 21.57 1.81
CA ASP A 116 -5.87 20.60 0.73
C ASP A 116 -4.89 19.44 0.92
N PHE A 117 -3.70 19.71 1.47
CA PHE A 117 -2.74 18.67 1.78
C PHE A 117 -3.25 17.76 2.91
N ILE A 118 -3.82 18.33 3.98
CA ILE A 118 -4.45 17.55 5.06
C ILE A 118 -5.60 16.70 4.50
N GLN A 119 -6.43 17.27 3.65
CA GLN A 119 -7.51 16.53 2.99
C GLN A 119 -6.98 15.40 2.11
N SER A 120 -5.86 15.58 1.44
CA SER A 120 -5.21 14.54 0.64
C SER A 120 -4.71 13.36 1.49
N LEU A 121 -4.20 13.62 2.70
CA LEU A 121 -3.81 12.59 3.66
C LEU A 121 -5.04 11.81 4.15
N ILE A 122 -6.12 12.50 4.48
CA ILE A 122 -7.39 11.88 4.91
C ILE A 122 -7.96 10.98 3.81
N SER A 123 -7.95 11.45 2.55
CA SER A 123 -8.47 10.70 1.41
C SER A 123 -7.54 9.57 0.94
N GLY A 124 -6.26 9.61 1.31
CA GLY A 124 -5.22 8.71 0.83
C GLY A 124 -5.29 7.27 1.35
N ARG A 125 -6.27 6.96 2.23
CA ARG A 125 -6.47 5.62 2.82
C ARG A 125 -5.23 5.06 3.48
N TYR A 126 -4.59 5.84 4.34
CA TYR A 126 -3.48 5.39 5.17
C TYR A 126 -4.00 4.75 6.46
N ASP A 127 -3.32 3.71 6.92
CA ASP A 127 -3.58 3.08 8.23
C ASP A 127 -3.00 3.91 9.39
N ALA A 128 -2.01 4.75 9.11
CA ALA A 128 -1.46 5.74 10.03
C ALA A 128 -0.69 6.83 9.27
N VAL A 129 -0.49 7.96 9.92
CA VAL A 129 0.35 9.07 9.45
C VAL A 129 1.46 9.32 10.45
N PHE A 130 2.71 9.28 10.00
CA PHE A 130 3.87 9.75 10.73
C PHE A 130 4.12 11.22 10.35
N MET A 131 3.87 12.11 11.28
CA MET A 131 4.06 13.55 11.10
C MET A 131 5.42 13.97 11.63
N LEU A 132 6.36 14.20 10.74
CA LEU A 132 7.75 14.58 11.05
C LEU A 132 7.99 16.06 10.83
N SER A 133 7.05 16.73 10.20
CA SER A 133 7.05 18.16 9.97
C SER A 133 6.35 18.89 11.12
N ASN A 134 6.98 19.93 11.65
CA ASN A 134 6.40 20.79 12.69
C ASN A 134 5.59 21.98 12.13
N ARG A 135 5.28 21.98 10.84
CA ARG A 135 4.51 23.07 10.19
C ARG A 135 3.06 23.12 10.64
N TYR A 136 2.49 21.98 11.01
CA TYR A 136 1.04 21.83 11.21
C TYR A 136 0.64 22.19 12.64
N LYS A 137 -0.49 22.88 12.74
CA LYS A 137 -1.12 23.25 14.03
C LYS A 137 -1.91 22.04 14.57
N ALA A 138 -2.21 22.05 15.88
CA ALA A 138 -3.01 21.01 16.52
C ALA A 138 -4.34 20.77 15.81
N VAL A 139 -5.03 21.81 15.37
CA VAL A 139 -6.31 21.70 14.65
C VAL A 139 -6.20 20.89 13.36
N GLN A 140 -5.09 21.00 12.63
CA GLN A 140 -4.86 20.25 11.39
C GLN A 140 -4.55 18.78 11.67
N LEU A 141 -3.76 18.50 12.71
CA LEU A 141 -3.45 17.15 13.16
C LEU A 141 -4.70 16.45 13.69
N ASN A 142 -5.52 17.14 14.46
CA ASN A 142 -6.77 16.63 14.99
C ASN A 142 -7.74 16.24 13.88
N ARG A 143 -7.85 17.01 12.78
CA ARG A 143 -8.68 16.65 11.63
C ARG A 143 -8.30 15.29 11.01
N ILE A 144 -7.00 14.95 10.96
CA ILE A 144 -6.56 13.61 10.49
C ILE A 144 -7.01 12.55 11.48
N ALA A 145 -6.83 12.81 12.77
CA ALA A 145 -7.18 11.90 13.85
C ALA A 145 -8.70 11.68 13.96
N GLU A 146 -9.50 12.72 13.85
CA GLU A 146 -10.98 12.70 13.81
C GLU A 146 -11.52 11.88 12.61
N ALA A 147 -10.77 11.86 11.50
CA ALA A 147 -11.08 10.99 10.36
C ALA A 147 -10.78 9.50 10.62
N GLY A 148 -10.36 9.15 11.84
CA GLY A 148 -10.07 7.78 12.26
C GLY A 148 -8.67 7.29 11.88
N ILE A 149 -7.77 8.19 11.46
CA ILE A 149 -6.39 7.85 11.09
C ILE A 149 -5.46 8.18 12.27
N PRO A 150 -4.83 7.17 12.92
CA PRO A 150 -3.84 7.41 13.95
C PRO A 150 -2.67 8.26 13.45
N VAL A 151 -2.23 9.21 14.28
CA VAL A 151 -1.09 10.07 13.97
C VAL A 151 0.03 9.82 14.96
N VAL A 152 1.23 9.54 14.45
CA VAL A 152 2.46 9.57 15.24
C VAL A 152 3.16 10.89 14.94
N LEU A 153 3.23 11.75 15.94
CA LEU A 153 3.81 13.09 15.84
C LEU A 153 5.22 13.11 16.43
N TYR A 154 6.22 13.34 15.60
CA TYR A 154 7.56 13.65 16.07
C TYR A 154 7.62 15.14 16.42
N LYS A 155 7.50 15.45 17.73
CA LYS A 155 7.39 16.81 18.18
C LYS A 155 8.73 17.40 18.61
N THR A 156 8.99 18.63 18.22
CA THR A 156 10.06 19.48 18.72
C THR A 156 9.51 20.72 19.44
N ARG A 157 8.20 20.82 19.56
CA ARG A 157 7.47 21.87 20.28
C ARG A 157 6.26 21.30 21.02
N GLU A 158 5.72 22.05 21.96
CA GLU A 158 4.50 21.67 22.65
C GLU A 158 3.26 21.92 21.79
N TYR A 159 2.31 21.03 21.90
CA TYR A 159 0.98 21.11 21.31
C TYR A 159 -0.07 20.98 22.40
N SER A 160 -1.09 21.82 22.35
CA SER A 160 -2.24 21.75 23.25
C SER A 160 -3.43 21.08 22.54
N HIS A 161 -4.24 20.36 23.28
CA HIS A 161 -5.51 19.79 22.79
C HIS A 161 -5.36 18.87 21.59
N LEU A 162 -4.46 17.87 21.68
CA LEU A 162 -4.35 16.80 20.71
C LEU A 162 -5.39 15.70 20.98
N GLU A 163 -5.94 15.14 19.89
CA GLU A 163 -6.84 13.99 19.97
C GLU A 163 -6.16 12.74 20.58
N PRO A 164 -6.92 11.85 21.25
CA PRO A 164 -6.35 10.68 21.96
C PRO A 164 -5.60 9.69 21.05
N ASN A 165 -5.91 9.64 19.77
CA ASN A 165 -5.24 8.79 18.79
C ASN A 165 -4.03 9.46 18.11
N ILE A 166 -3.56 10.59 18.67
CA ILE A 166 -2.28 11.23 18.33
C ILE A 166 -1.26 10.87 19.40
N VAL A 167 -0.24 10.11 19.01
CA VAL A 167 0.89 9.76 19.86
C VAL A 167 2.05 10.70 19.57
N ALA A 168 2.42 11.53 20.52
CA ALA A 168 3.56 12.44 20.38
C ALA A 168 4.84 11.77 20.91
N VAL A 169 5.89 11.79 20.09
CA VAL A 169 7.22 11.28 20.40
C VAL A 169 8.20 12.45 20.34
N ALA A 170 9.02 12.61 21.35
CA ALA A 170 10.08 13.61 21.38
C ALA A 170 11.46 12.91 21.31
N PRO A 171 12.50 13.57 20.78
CA PRO A 171 13.86 13.07 20.90
C PRO A 171 14.24 13.00 22.40
N ASN A 172 14.93 11.94 22.79
CA ASN A 172 15.63 11.93 24.08
C ASN A 172 16.83 12.86 23.94
N LEU A 173 16.77 14.02 24.61
CA LEU A 173 17.88 14.96 24.73
C LEU A 173 18.83 14.50 25.84
#